data_7f1ff68ec366924bcb5b1f1d2833c0b6
#
_entry.id   7f1ff68ec366924bcb5b1f1d2833c0b6
#
_cell.length_a   1.000
_cell.length_b   1.000
_cell.length_c   1.000
_cell.angle_alpha   90.00
_cell.angle_beta   90.00
_cell.angle_gamma   90.00
#
_symmetry.space_group_name_H-M   'P 1'
#
loop_
_entity.id
_entity.type
_entity.pdbx_description
1 polymer ?
#
loop_
_entity_poly.entity_id
_entity_poly.type
_entity_poly.pdbx_seq_one_letter_code
_entity_poly.pdbx_strand_id
1 'polypeptide(L)'
;MKKIFKLLSFMMMLIFLASCEKNVVEYPAEKITDETPQFQLFYMVPLATGSANAINKVELNGQLLTNETSPLNTFNLIPGGAVGKFFNTEPGTSNLKLYRGNVENMTLAYDRDIEMPAGKNSLFIHDFSQPPVIVPYPTPLPSITTEYTGTTAWIRFINLMYETEGEPTDLTLQYQWQYTTDNETGDKSEWFNLGEPVAFGEGTGWEPVTVNKTVELSAGTARIDYRIRLIGADGSDQGSLQIRNSSGNQVDYSDWWNAQIGRMYNHVFAGYRNASPGVNIRQSTAH
;
A
#
# COMPACT_ATOMS: atom_id res chain seq x y z
N MET A 1 73.23 16.74 18.09
CA MET A 1 72.00 17.20 17.44
C MET A 1 71.37 16.17 16.48
N LYS A 2 72.05 15.53 15.56
CA LYS A 2 71.46 14.55 14.59
C LYS A 2 70.79 13.32 15.24
N LYS A 3 71.22 12.82 16.41
CA LYS A 3 70.63 11.69 17.10
C LYS A 3 69.30 12.04 17.79
N ILE A 4 69.17 13.25 18.33
CA ILE A 4 67.95 13.69 18.99
C ILE A 4 66.84 13.91 17.95
N PHE A 5 67.19 14.43 16.78
CA PHE A 5 66.20 14.66 15.69
C PHE A 5 65.63 13.32 15.14
N LYS A 6 66.47 12.26 15.05
CA LYS A 6 66.00 10.94 14.65
C LYS A 6 65.09 10.30 15.69
N LEU A 7 65.35 10.52 16.98
CA LEU A 7 64.53 10.00 18.06
C LEU A 7 63.16 10.72 18.11
N LEU A 8 63.15 12.05 17.92
CA LEU A 8 61.88 12.83 17.85
C LEU A 8 61.06 12.42 16.62
N SER A 9 61.68 12.22 15.47
CA SER A 9 60.97 11.78 14.24
C SER A 9 60.36 10.38 14.38
N PHE A 10 61.08 9.45 15.05
CA PHE A 10 60.57 8.11 15.32
C PHE A 10 59.42 8.12 16.35
N MET A 11 59.47 8.97 17.36
CA MET A 11 58.44 9.14 18.37
C MET A 11 57.19 9.79 17.80
N MET A 12 57.36 10.74 16.86
CA MET A 12 56.25 11.38 16.16
C MET A 12 55.55 10.36 15.18
N MET A 13 56.29 9.48 14.57
CA MET A 13 55.74 8.44 13.71
C MET A 13 54.93 7.37 14.47
N LEU A 14 55.34 7.05 15.72
CA LEU A 14 54.60 6.17 16.63
C LEU A 14 53.25 6.75 17.09
N ILE A 15 53.16 8.07 17.23
CA ILE A 15 51.92 8.76 17.64
C ILE A 15 50.89 8.71 16.49
N PHE A 16 51.33 8.76 15.24
CA PHE A 16 50.42 8.62 14.08
C PHE A 16 49.89 7.19 13.87
N LEU A 17 50.61 6.16 14.35
CA LEU A 17 50.15 4.79 14.28
C LEU A 17 49.12 4.41 15.37
N ALA A 18 49.08 5.16 16.49
CA ALA A 18 48.12 4.93 17.56
C ALA A 18 46.78 5.68 17.34
N SER A 19 46.68 6.52 16.31
CA SER A 19 45.50 7.36 16.04
C SER A 19 44.44 6.72 15.14
N CYS A 20 44.59 5.46 14.76
CA CYS A 20 43.57 4.72 14.06
C CYS A 20 42.85 3.75 15.00
N GLU A 21 42.29 4.23 16.09
CA GLU A 21 41.12 3.55 16.62
C GLU A 21 40.00 3.83 15.63
N LYS A 22 39.67 2.80 14.83
CA LYS A 22 38.43 2.73 14.10
C LYS A 22 37.34 2.98 15.12
N ASN A 23 36.74 4.17 15.10
CA ASN A 23 35.45 4.37 15.72
C ASN A 23 34.46 3.47 14.98
N VAL A 24 34.40 2.22 15.39
CA VAL A 24 33.32 1.32 15.00
C VAL A 24 32.11 1.86 15.76
N VAL A 25 31.32 2.69 15.11
CA VAL A 25 30.01 3.03 15.62
C VAL A 25 29.18 1.75 15.46
N GLU A 26 29.10 0.97 16.53
CA GLU A 26 28.17 -0.12 16.62
C GLU A 26 26.76 0.52 16.68
N TYR A 27 26.12 0.61 15.53
CA TYR A 27 24.67 0.80 15.50
C TYR A 27 24.08 -0.54 15.92
N PRO A 28 23.30 -0.62 17.00
CA PRO A 28 22.47 -1.77 17.27
C PRO A 28 21.43 -1.85 16.15
N ALA A 29 21.81 -2.42 15.02
CA ALA A 29 20.86 -2.69 13.95
C ALA A 29 19.99 -3.85 14.44
N GLU A 30 18.75 -3.58 14.76
CA GLU A 30 17.77 -4.62 14.97
C GLU A 30 17.71 -5.47 13.72
N LYS A 31 17.94 -6.77 13.90
CA LYS A 31 17.89 -7.70 12.79
C LYS A 31 16.41 -7.92 12.43
N ILE A 32 15.98 -7.35 11.32
CA ILE A 32 14.67 -7.65 10.74
C ILE A 32 14.70 -9.07 10.22
N THR A 33 13.82 -9.91 10.73
CA THR A 33 13.60 -11.29 10.28
C THR A 33 12.22 -11.42 9.66
N ASP A 34 11.92 -12.57 9.06
CA ASP A 34 10.57 -12.85 8.54
C ASP A 34 9.51 -12.92 9.65
N GLU A 35 9.92 -13.08 10.91
CA GLU A 35 9.06 -13.06 12.09
C GLU A 35 8.80 -11.65 12.62
N THR A 36 9.64 -10.66 12.24
CA THR A 36 9.45 -9.27 12.65
C THR A 36 8.22 -8.69 11.97
N PRO A 37 7.19 -8.26 12.71
CA PRO A 37 6.03 -7.62 12.11
C PRO A 37 6.42 -6.30 11.43
N GLN A 38 6.05 -6.19 10.16
CA GLN A 38 6.24 -5.00 9.33
C GLN A 38 4.90 -4.58 8.76
N PHE A 39 4.62 -3.29 8.71
CA PHE A 39 3.32 -2.86 8.20
C PHE A 39 3.36 -1.53 7.45
N GLN A 40 2.38 -1.39 6.55
CA GLN A 40 1.92 -0.13 5.99
C GLN A 40 0.53 0.16 6.53
N LEU A 41 0.27 1.39 6.94
CA LEU A 41 -1.02 1.83 7.43
C LEU A 41 -1.77 2.60 6.35
N PHE A 42 -2.94 2.12 5.95
CA PHE A 42 -3.81 2.70 4.95
C PHE A 42 -5.02 3.34 5.62
N TYR A 43 -5.27 4.61 5.33
CA TYR A 43 -6.43 5.34 5.83
C TYR A 43 -7.53 5.35 4.77
N MET A 44 -8.47 4.37 4.87
CA MET A 44 -9.51 4.10 3.87
C MET A 44 -10.92 4.45 4.36
N VAL A 45 -11.05 5.09 5.52
CA VAL A 45 -12.37 5.59 5.98
C VAL A 45 -12.92 6.56 4.93
N PRO A 46 -14.17 6.34 4.44
CA PRO A 46 -14.73 7.15 3.35
C PRO A 46 -15.18 8.52 3.85
N LEU A 47 -14.22 9.39 4.05
CA LEU A 47 -14.43 10.79 4.44
C LEU A 47 -13.96 11.74 3.33
N ALA A 48 -14.57 12.89 3.24
CA ALA A 48 -14.13 13.92 2.30
C ALA A 48 -12.67 14.32 2.56
N THR A 49 -11.92 14.59 1.48
CA THR A 49 -10.56 15.12 1.59
C THR A 49 -10.53 16.49 2.23
N GLY A 50 -9.50 16.77 3.02
CA GLY A 50 -9.31 18.07 3.68
C GLY A 50 -8.72 17.93 5.08
N SER A 51 -8.20 19.05 5.61
CA SER A 51 -7.49 19.08 6.89
C SER A 51 -8.34 18.63 8.09
N ALA A 52 -9.64 18.84 8.05
CA ALA A 52 -10.56 18.40 9.10
C ALA A 52 -10.64 16.86 9.22
N ASN A 53 -10.34 16.14 8.15
CA ASN A 53 -10.36 14.68 8.09
C ASN A 53 -8.96 14.06 8.00
N ALA A 54 -7.91 14.85 7.92
CA ALA A 54 -6.54 14.36 7.94
C ALA A 54 -6.19 13.78 9.33
N ILE A 55 -5.42 12.70 9.34
CA ILE A 55 -4.80 12.16 10.55
C ILE A 55 -3.47 12.89 10.72
N ASN A 56 -3.43 13.81 11.66
CA ASN A 56 -2.25 14.65 11.91
C ASN A 56 -1.29 14.07 12.96
N LYS A 57 -1.67 12.95 13.59
CA LYS A 57 -0.79 12.22 14.50
C LYS A 57 -1.19 10.74 14.50
N VAL A 58 -0.18 9.89 14.31
CA VAL A 58 -0.31 8.43 14.44
C VAL A 58 0.69 7.96 15.46
N GLU A 59 0.25 7.22 16.45
CA GLU A 59 1.09 6.58 17.46
C GLU A 59 0.86 5.06 17.45
N LEU A 60 1.97 4.32 17.60
CA LEU A 60 1.96 2.89 17.86
C LEU A 60 2.74 2.62 19.14
N ASN A 61 2.11 2.03 20.15
CA ASN A 61 2.70 1.80 21.47
C ASN A 61 3.32 3.09 22.09
N GLY A 62 2.71 4.25 21.81
CA GLY A 62 3.22 5.56 22.22
C GLY A 62 4.36 6.12 21.36
N GLN A 63 4.86 5.37 20.39
CA GLN A 63 5.85 5.87 19.42
C GLN A 63 5.14 6.62 18.28
N LEU A 64 5.64 7.83 17.98
CA LEU A 64 5.12 8.67 16.91
C LEU A 64 5.55 8.13 15.53
N LEU A 65 4.59 7.81 14.65
CA LEU A 65 4.84 7.36 13.28
C LEU A 65 4.70 8.48 12.25
N THR A 66 3.77 9.42 12.46
CA THR A 66 3.61 10.62 11.63
C THR A 66 3.00 11.76 12.44
N ASN A 67 3.17 12.99 11.96
CA ASN A 67 2.69 14.23 12.59
C ASN A 67 2.16 15.20 11.53
N GLU A 68 1.84 16.42 11.96
CA GLU A 68 1.28 17.49 11.13
C GLU A 68 2.14 17.93 9.94
N THR A 69 3.45 17.65 9.96
CA THR A 69 4.33 18.00 8.82
C THR A 69 4.22 17.00 7.68
N SER A 70 3.69 15.81 7.97
CA SER A 70 3.45 14.74 6.99
C SER A 70 2.17 13.98 7.34
N PRO A 71 0.99 14.64 7.27
CA PRO A 71 -0.26 14.04 7.70
C PRO A 71 -0.68 12.88 6.81
N LEU A 72 -1.34 11.90 7.41
CA LEU A 72 -1.99 10.83 6.67
C LEU A 72 -3.36 11.31 6.21
N ASN A 73 -3.48 11.64 4.93
CA ASN A 73 -4.72 12.09 4.33
C ASN A 73 -5.63 10.90 3.97
N THR A 74 -6.95 11.17 3.83
CA THR A 74 -7.94 10.18 3.38
C THR A 74 -7.49 9.51 2.08
N PHE A 75 -7.66 8.19 2.01
CA PHE A 75 -7.29 7.34 0.88
C PHE A 75 -5.78 7.29 0.58
N ASN A 76 -4.96 7.62 1.55
CA ASN A 76 -3.50 7.50 1.48
C ASN A 76 -2.95 6.49 2.48
N LEU A 77 -1.64 6.30 2.47
CA LEU A 77 -0.91 5.38 3.33
C LEU A 77 0.34 5.99 3.92
N ILE A 78 0.82 5.42 5.01
CA ILE A 78 2.15 5.64 5.58
C ILE A 78 2.83 4.28 5.89
N PRO A 79 4.18 4.20 5.74
CA PRO A 79 5.05 5.17 5.08
C PRO A 79 4.72 5.23 3.58
N GLY A 80 4.59 6.44 3.04
CA GLY A 80 4.33 6.67 1.62
C GLY A 80 5.60 6.62 0.78
N GLY A 81 5.43 6.57 -0.54
CA GLY A 81 6.51 6.65 -1.52
C GLY A 81 6.32 5.73 -2.71
N ALA A 82 7.20 5.87 -3.70
CA ALA A 82 7.16 5.08 -4.94
C ALA A 82 7.70 3.64 -4.76
N VAL A 83 8.34 3.36 -3.64
CA VAL A 83 8.85 2.02 -3.28
C VAL A 83 8.26 1.67 -1.93
N GLY A 84 7.78 0.46 -1.79
CA GLY A 84 7.18 -0.05 -0.55
C GLY A 84 8.14 0.07 0.63
N LYS A 85 7.78 0.94 1.57
CA LYS A 85 8.44 1.07 2.87
C LYS A 85 7.51 0.53 3.93
N PHE A 86 8.06 0.05 5.02
CA PHE A 86 7.28 -0.52 6.12
C PHE A 86 7.78 0.07 7.46
N PHE A 87 6.87 0.25 8.39
CA PHE A 87 7.21 0.38 9.80
C PHE A 87 7.46 -1.00 10.38
N ASN A 88 8.32 -1.08 11.39
CA ASN A 88 8.54 -2.29 12.17
C ASN A 88 7.85 -2.13 13.54
N THR A 89 7.45 -3.24 14.14
CA THR A 89 7.01 -3.29 15.53
C THR A 89 7.43 -4.59 16.17
N GLU A 90 7.34 -4.64 17.50
CA GLU A 90 7.52 -5.88 18.24
C GLU A 90 6.38 -6.87 17.94
N PRO A 91 6.65 -8.18 17.95
CA PRO A 91 5.61 -9.20 17.85
C PRO A 91 4.56 -9.09 18.97
N GLY A 92 3.31 -9.43 18.63
CA GLY A 92 2.19 -9.43 19.56
C GLY A 92 1.28 -8.22 19.45
N THR A 93 0.58 -7.91 20.51
CA THR A 93 -0.42 -6.84 20.55
C THR A 93 0.25 -5.46 20.58
N SER A 94 -0.17 -4.60 19.67
CA SER A 94 0.26 -3.19 19.58
C SER A 94 -0.94 -2.26 19.71
N ASN A 95 -0.82 -1.20 20.49
CA ASN A 95 -1.85 -0.17 20.62
C ASN A 95 -1.65 0.91 19.54
N LEU A 96 -2.61 1.03 18.62
CA LEU A 96 -2.62 2.02 17.54
C LEU A 96 -3.58 3.16 17.85
N LYS A 97 -3.08 4.40 17.80
CA LYS A 97 -3.87 5.62 17.99
C LYS A 97 -3.77 6.55 16.79
N LEU A 98 -4.94 7.01 16.32
CA LEU A 98 -5.03 7.99 15.25
C LEU A 98 -5.75 9.24 15.76
N TYR A 99 -5.12 10.39 15.55
CA TYR A 99 -5.67 11.69 15.92
C TYR A 99 -6.04 12.48 14.66
N ARG A 100 -7.33 12.78 14.52
CA ARG A 100 -7.93 13.43 13.35
C ARG A 100 -8.23 14.90 13.63
N GLY A 101 -8.15 15.72 12.58
CA GLY A 101 -8.54 17.13 12.60
C GLY A 101 -7.37 18.07 12.54
N ASN A 102 -7.64 19.38 12.60
CA ASN A 102 -6.61 20.40 12.57
C ASN A 102 -5.69 20.30 13.80
N VAL A 103 -4.43 20.69 13.62
CA VAL A 103 -3.37 20.58 14.66
C VAL A 103 -3.79 21.16 16.00
N GLU A 104 -4.50 22.29 15.99
CA GLU A 104 -4.95 22.97 17.21
C GLU A 104 -6.11 22.26 17.93
N ASN A 105 -6.86 21.42 17.23
CA ASN A 105 -8.08 20.77 17.71
C ASN A 105 -8.19 19.30 17.28
N MET A 106 -7.09 18.56 17.35
CA MET A 106 -7.08 17.12 17.05
C MET A 106 -7.93 16.35 18.07
N THR A 107 -8.71 15.41 17.56
CA THR A 107 -9.48 14.46 18.37
C THR A 107 -8.94 13.05 18.18
N LEU A 108 -8.90 12.27 19.25
CA LEU A 108 -8.61 10.85 19.19
C LEU A 108 -9.76 10.14 18.45
N ALA A 109 -9.51 9.76 17.18
CA ALA A 109 -10.50 9.14 16.32
C ALA A 109 -10.46 7.61 16.37
N TYR A 110 -9.29 7.04 16.70
CA TYR A 110 -9.09 5.60 16.74
C TYR A 110 -8.13 5.27 17.90
N ASP A 111 -8.50 4.30 18.72
CA ASP A 111 -7.67 3.77 19.81
C ASP A 111 -8.00 2.28 19.98
N ARG A 112 -7.11 1.42 19.48
CA ARG A 112 -7.31 -0.03 19.52
C ARG A 112 -6.01 -0.78 19.68
N ASP A 113 -6.12 -1.88 20.38
CA ASP A 113 -5.12 -2.92 20.41
C ASP A 113 -5.28 -3.79 19.16
N ILE A 114 -4.18 -4.01 18.45
CA ILE A 114 -4.11 -4.76 17.20
C ILE A 114 -3.08 -5.86 17.36
N GLU A 115 -3.49 -7.11 17.09
CA GLU A 115 -2.53 -8.20 16.98
C GLU A 115 -1.77 -8.06 15.65
N MET A 116 -0.45 -7.90 15.75
CA MET A 116 0.42 -7.65 14.59
C MET A 116 0.98 -8.97 14.06
N PRO A 117 0.53 -9.44 12.88
CA PRO A 117 1.05 -10.67 12.30
C PRO A 117 2.51 -10.53 11.91
N ALA A 118 3.25 -11.63 11.99
CA ALA A 118 4.63 -11.72 11.51
C ALA A 118 4.76 -11.32 10.02
N GLY A 119 5.93 -10.85 9.63
CA GLY A 119 6.23 -10.46 8.26
C GLY A 119 5.56 -9.15 7.83
N LYS A 120 5.46 -8.94 6.52
CA LYS A 120 4.92 -7.70 5.93
C LYS A 120 3.40 -7.74 5.82
N ASN A 121 2.75 -6.66 6.24
CA ASN A 121 1.30 -6.55 6.29
C ASN A 121 0.83 -5.18 5.78
N SER A 122 -0.36 -5.15 5.18
CA SER A 122 -1.14 -3.92 4.96
C SER A 122 -2.25 -3.85 5.97
N LEU A 123 -2.32 -2.75 6.74
CA LEU A 123 -3.37 -2.47 7.72
C LEU A 123 -4.30 -1.40 7.14
N PHE A 124 -5.56 -1.75 6.89
CA PHE A 124 -6.56 -0.84 6.33
C PHE A 124 -7.52 -0.38 7.42
N ILE A 125 -7.43 0.89 7.82
CA ILE A 125 -8.44 1.54 8.66
C ILE A 125 -9.55 2.00 7.75
N HIS A 126 -10.67 1.30 7.74
CA HIS A 126 -11.83 1.55 6.90
C HIS A 126 -13.03 2.13 7.67
N ASP A 127 -13.00 2.01 9.00
CA ASP A 127 -13.97 2.55 9.95
C ASP A 127 -13.28 2.76 11.31
N PHE A 128 -13.52 3.90 11.95
CA PHE A 128 -12.91 4.17 13.27
C PHE A 128 -13.52 3.33 14.41
N SER A 129 -14.69 2.76 14.19
CA SER A 129 -15.36 1.90 15.18
C SER A 129 -15.02 0.41 15.03
N GLN A 130 -14.33 0.02 13.95
CA GLN A 130 -14.04 -1.37 13.61
C GLN A 130 -12.54 -1.70 13.73
N PRO A 131 -12.16 -2.98 13.92
CA PRO A 131 -10.78 -3.42 13.76
C PRO A 131 -10.29 -3.15 12.34
N PRO A 132 -8.97 -3.01 12.12
CA PRO A 132 -8.45 -2.88 10.77
C PRO A 132 -8.61 -4.18 9.99
N VAL A 133 -8.79 -4.07 8.67
CA VAL A 133 -8.57 -5.21 7.77
C VAL A 133 -7.05 -5.36 7.60
N ILE A 134 -6.52 -6.55 7.89
CA ILE A 134 -5.10 -6.85 7.79
C ILE A 134 -4.88 -7.86 6.68
N VAL A 135 -4.06 -7.49 5.69
CA VAL A 135 -3.76 -8.35 4.54
C VAL A 135 -2.25 -8.55 4.45
N PRO A 136 -1.76 -9.81 4.58
CA PRO A 136 -0.34 -10.09 4.54
C PRO A 136 0.24 -9.98 3.13
N TYR A 137 1.54 -9.79 3.06
CA TYR A 137 2.34 -9.98 1.85
C TYR A 137 2.93 -11.39 1.85
N PRO A 138 3.03 -12.04 0.68
CA PRO A 138 3.73 -13.31 0.58
C PRO A 138 5.24 -13.12 0.78
N THR A 139 5.88 -14.17 1.24
CA THR A 139 7.34 -14.25 1.34
C THR A 139 7.82 -15.47 0.55
N PRO A 140 8.63 -15.30 -0.50
CA PRO A 140 9.09 -14.04 -1.10
C PRO A 140 7.99 -13.28 -1.87
N LEU A 141 8.22 -12.00 -2.17
CA LEU A 141 7.32 -11.21 -3.01
C LEU A 141 7.34 -11.75 -4.45
N PRO A 142 6.18 -11.83 -5.16
CA PRO A 142 6.12 -12.34 -6.54
C PRO A 142 7.06 -11.63 -7.51
N SER A 143 7.23 -10.32 -7.35
CA SER A 143 8.09 -9.49 -8.21
C SER A 143 9.59 -9.81 -8.13
N ILE A 144 10.03 -10.61 -7.15
CA ILE A 144 11.43 -11.02 -6.97
C ILE A 144 11.61 -12.53 -7.08
N THR A 145 10.58 -13.26 -7.52
CA THR A 145 10.66 -14.72 -7.76
C THR A 145 11.05 -15.03 -9.21
N THR A 146 11.28 -16.31 -9.49
CA THR A 146 11.59 -16.82 -10.85
C THR A 146 10.39 -16.71 -11.80
N GLU A 147 9.21 -16.41 -11.32
CA GLU A 147 8.00 -16.20 -12.14
C GLU A 147 7.99 -14.85 -12.87
N TYR A 148 8.94 -13.98 -12.55
CA TYR A 148 9.14 -12.73 -13.26
C TYR A 148 9.50 -12.97 -14.73
N THR A 149 8.60 -12.61 -15.65
CA THR A 149 8.75 -12.86 -17.09
C THR A 149 9.32 -11.66 -17.88
N GLY A 150 9.55 -10.52 -17.23
CA GLY A 150 9.95 -9.27 -17.91
C GLY A 150 8.81 -8.60 -18.70
N THR A 151 7.57 -9.10 -18.56
CA THR A 151 6.35 -8.51 -19.14
C THR A 151 5.21 -8.48 -18.12
N THR A 152 5.53 -8.62 -16.83
CA THR A 152 4.54 -8.81 -15.77
C THR A 152 4.59 -7.66 -14.77
N ALA A 153 3.41 -7.16 -14.40
CA ALA A 153 3.16 -6.45 -13.16
C ALA A 153 2.21 -7.28 -12.30
N TRP A 154 2.06 -6.97 -11.03
CA TRP A 154 1.15 -7.68 -10.13
C TRP A 154 0.15 -6.72 -9.52
N ILE A 155 -1.08 -7.17 -9.39
CA ILE A 155 -2.15 -6.46 -8.70
C ILE A 155 -2.66 -7.33 -7.55
N ARG A 156 -3.04 -6.68 -6.47
CA ARG A 156 -3.92 -7.22 -5.45
C ARG A 156 -5.13 -6.30 -5.35
N PHE A 157 -6.32 -6.83 -5.59
CA PHE A 157 -7.58 -6.11 -5.41
C PHE A 157 -8.12 -6.36 -4.00
N ILE A 158 -8.62 -5.32 -3.34
CA ILE A 158 -9.17 -5.37 -1.98
C ILE A 158 -10.50 -4.62 -1.98
N ASN A 159 -11.56 -5.26 -1.49
CA ASN A 159 -12.89 -4.68 -1.42
C ASN A 159 -13.14 -4.05 -0.04
N LEU A 160 -13.18 -2.71 0.02
CA LEU A 160 -13.59 -1.91 1.19
C LEU A 160 -14.72 -0.94 0.80
N MET A 161 -15.61 -1.36 -0.12
CA MET A 161 -16.74 -0.56 -0.55
C MET A 161 -17.84 -0.55 0.52
N TYR A 162 -18.38 0.61 0.78
CA TYR A 162 -19.60 0.82 1.55
C TYR A 162 -20.75 1.17 0.62
N GLU A 163 -21.97 0.76 0.97
CA GLU A 163 -23.18 1.23 0.28
C GLU A 163 -23.47 2.68 0.65
N THR A 164 -23.49 2.96 1.94
CA THR A 164 -23.60 4.28 2.57
C THR A 164 -22.82 4.29 3.87
N GLU A 165 -22.84 5.37 4.64
CA GLU A 165 -22.14 5.51 5.91
C GLU A 165 -22.57 4.41 6.91
N GLY A 166 -21.58 3.66 7.41
CA GLY A 166 -21.77 2.57 8.37
C GLY A 166 -22.33 1.28 7.77
N GLU A 167 -22.60 1.21 6.46
CA GLU A 167 -23.15 0.03 5.77
C GLU A 167 -22.14 -0.57 4.80
N PRO A 168 -21.29 -1.52 5.25
CA PRO A 168 -20.41 -2.26 4.36
C PRO A 168 -21.24 -2.98 3.29
N THR A 169 -20.70 -3.10 2.06
CA THR A 169 -21.40 -3.86 1.02
C THR A 169 -21.47 -5.34 1.37
N ASP A 170 -22.59 -5.98 1.05
CA ASP A 170 -22.78 -7.44 1.07
C ASP A 170 -22.52 -8.08 -0.30
N LEU A 171 -22.11 -7.27 -1.28
CA LEU A 171 -21.83 -7.73 -2.64
C LEU A 171 -20.48 -8.42 -2.75
N THR A 172 -20.45 -9.51 -3.50
CA THR A 172 -19.20 -10.15 -3.92
C THR A 172 -18.74 -9.58 -5.26
N LEU A 173 -17.50 -9.12 -5.32
CA LEU A 173 -16.94 -8.37 -6.44
C LEU A 173 -15.87 -9.16 -7.17
N GLN A 174 -15.96 -9.24 -8.51
CA GLN A 174 -14.92 -9.75 -9.38
C GLN A 174 -14.23 -8.61 -10.10
N TYR A 175 -12.94 -8.42 -9.86
CA TYR A 175 -12.10 -7.53 -10.65
C TYR A 175 -11.78 -8.22 -11.97
N GLN A 176 -12.02 -7.54 -13.10
CA GLN A 176 -11.62 -8.00 -14.45
C GLN A 176 -10.71 -6.96 -15.09
N TRP A 177 -9.76 -7.44 -15.88
CA TRP A 177 -8.80 -6.58 -16.56
C TRP A 177 -8.59 -7.03 -18.02
N GLN A 178 -8.15 -6.10 -18.86
CA GLN A 178 -7.73 -6.32 -20.23
C GLN A 178 -6.60 -5.36 -20.59
N TYR A 179 -5.82 -5.70 -21.59
CA TYR A 179 -4.75 -4.84 -22.10
C TYR A 179 -4.94 -4.54 -23.58
N THR A 180 -4.32 -3.46 -24.07
CA THR A 180 -4.33 -3.13 -25.51
C THR A 180 -3.36 -4.05 -26.24
N THR A 181 -3.82 -4.69 -27.31
CA THR A 181 -3.01 -5.60 -28.14
C THR A 181 -2.38 -4.89 -29.33
N ASP A 182 -3.04 -3.87 -29.84
CA ASP A 182 -2.59 -3.04 -30.97
C ASP A 182 -2.94 -1.57 -30.71
N ASN A 183 -1.94 -0.69 -30.83
CA ASN A 183 -2.11 0.73 -30.55
C ASN A 183 -2.67 1.51 -31.74
N GLU A 184 -2.50 1.00 -32.98
CA GLU A 184 -2.99 1.67 -34.19
C GLU A 184 -4.49 1.45 -34.36
N THR A 185 -4.96 0.23 -34.13
CA THR A 185 -6.38 -0.13 -34.19
C THR A 185 -7.13 0.10 -32.88
N GLY A 186 -6.41 0.13 -31.76
CA GLY A 186 -7.00 0.19 -30.42
C GLY A 186 -7.58 -1.16 -29.95
N ASP A 187 -7.24 -2.24 -30.63
CA ASP A 187 -7.70 -3.59 -30.28
C ASP A 187 -7.24 -3.99 -28.88
N LYS A 188 -8.06 -4.76 -28.21
CA LYS A 188 -7.85 -5.20 -26.83
C LYS A 188 -7.93 -6.71 -26.71
N SER A 189 -7.27 -7.24 -25.66
CA SER A 189 -7.42 -8.63 -25.27
C SER A 189 -8.86 -8.93 -24.83
N GLU A 190 -9.18 -10.19 -24.63
CA GLU A 190 -10.34 -10.58 -23.84
C GLU A 190 -10.23 -10.03 -22.40
N TRP A 191 -11.33 -10.10 -21.65
CA TRP A 191 -11.36 -9.79 -20.23
C TRP A 191 -10.89 -10.99 -19.41
N PHE A 192 -9.89 -10.76 -18.53
CA PHE A 192 -9.37 -11.76 -17.61
C PHE A 192 -9.86 -11.47 -16.19
N ASN A 193 -10.22 -12.50 -15.45
CA ASN A 193 -10.47 -12.37 -14.01
C ASN A 193 -9.15 -12.18 -13.27
N LEU A 194 -9.16 -11.31 -12.25
CA LEU A 194 -8.06 -11.13 -11.30
C LEU A 194 -8.36 -11.96 -10.05
N GLY A 195 -7.82 -13.15 -9.98
CA GLY A 195 -8.08 -14.08 -8.87
C GLY A 195 -9.56 -14.43 -8.70
N GLU A 196 -9.92 -14.87 -7.49
CA GLU A 196 -11.28 -15.19 -7.11
C GLU A 196 -12.09 -13.92 -6.73
N PRO A 197 -13.43 -13.97 -6.84
CA PRO A 197 -14.30 -12.91 -6.36
C PRO A 197 -14.11 -12.66 -4.84
N VAL A 198 -14.23 -11.41 -4.40
CA VAL A 198 -13.98 -11.02 -3.00
C VAL A 198 -15.18 -10.33 -2.37
N ALA A 199 -15.48 -10.70 -1.11
CA ALA A 199 -16.45 -10.02 -0.27
C ALA A 199 -15.82 -8.78 0.41
N PHE A 200 -16.61 -8.03 1.18
CA PHE A 200 -16.11 -6.90 1.96
C PHE A 200 -15.03 -7.34 2.95
N GLY A 201 -13.94 -6.58 3.02
CA GLY A 201 -12.79 -6.87 3.89
C GLY A 201 -11.83 -7.93 3.34
N GLU A 202 -12.14 -8.51 2.19
CA GLU A 202 -11.29 -9.51 1.54
C GLU A 202 -10.50 -8.93 0.38
N GLY A 203 -9.49 -9.68 -0.05
CA GLY A 203 -8.67 -9.35 -1.21
C GLY A 203 -8.31 -10.57 -2.02
N THR A 204 -8.05 -10.38 -3.32
CA THR A 204 -7.40 -11.39 -4.15
C THR A 204 -5.99 -11.66 -3.62
N GLY A 205 -5.38 -12.74 -4.01
CA GLY A 205 -3.93 -12.86 -3.94
C GLY A 205 -3.23 -11.77 -4.79
N TRP A 206 -1.92 -11.86 -4.88
CA TRP A 206 -1.14 -11.09 -5.84
C TRP A 206 -1.20 -11.80 -7.19
N GLU A 207 -1.91 -11.22 -8.14
CA GLU A 207 -2.16 -11.81 -9.44
C GLU A 207 -1.34 -11.11 -10.52
N PRO A 208 -0.74 -11.86 -11.45
CA PRO A 208 0.03 -11.30 -12.54
C PRO A 208 -0.89 -10.66 -13.58
N VAL A 209 -0.48 -9.51 -14.11
CA VAL A 209 -1.10 -8.88 -15.27
C VAL A 209 -0.05 -8.63 -16.35
N THR A 210 -0.45 -8.78 -17.61
CA THR A 210 0.45 -8.62 -18.76
C THR A 210 0.67 -7.15 -19.07
N VAL A 211 1.93 -6.72 -19.09
CA VAL A 211 2.37 -5.42 -19.62
C VAL A 211 2.82 -5.65 -21.05
N ASN A 212 2.01 -5.22 -22.02
CA ASN A 212 2.31 -5.42 -23.43
C ASN A 212 3.36 -4.41 -23.93
N LYS A 213 4.58 -4.89 -24.13
CA LYS A 213 5.72 -4.06 -24.58
C LYS A 213 5.58 -3.50 -25.98
N THR A 214 4.70 -4.06 -26.80
CA THR A 214 4.48 -3.56 -28.16
C THR A 214 3.55 -2.35 -28.20
N VAL A 215 2.89 -2.05 -27.08
CA VAL A 215 1.90 -0.96 -26.90
C VAL A 215 2.24 -0.16 -25.66
N GLU A 216 3.50 0.25 -25.52
CA GLU A 216 3.95 1.01 -24.35
C GLU A 216 3.42 2.45 -24.38
N LEU A 217 2.95 2.92 -23.22
CA LEU A 217 2.71 4.37 -22.98
C LEU A 217 4.01 5.11 -22.69
N SER A 218 4.94 4.42 -22.01
CA SER A 218 6.33 4.85 -21.81
C SER A 218 7.16 3.58 -21.51
N ALA A 219 8.49 3.69 -21.54
CA ALA A 219 9.37 2.55 -21.41
C ALA A 219 9.02 1.65 -20.20
N GLY A 220 8.67 0.39 -20.49
CA GLY A 220 8.29 -0.62 -19.49
C GLY A 220 6.92 -0.42 -18.87
N THR A 221 6.03 0.38 -19.47
CA THR A 221 4.67 0.61 -18.96
C THR A 221 3.63 0.44 -20.06
N ALA A 222 2.46 -0.09 -19.71
CA ALA A 222 1.33 -0.20 -20.63
C ALA A 222 -0.01 0.06 -19.93
N ARG A 223 -0.99 0.48 -20.72
CA ARG A 223 -2.36 0.68 -20.24
C ARG A 223 -3.03 -0.65 -19.97
N ILE A 224 -3.62 -0.76 -18.80
CA ILE A 224 -4.54 -1.84 -18.39
C ILE A 224 -5.90 -1.20 -18.13
N ASP A 225 -6.93 -1.64 -18.84
CA ASP A 225 -8.30 -1.28 -18.53
C ASP A 225 -8.86 -2.29 -17.51
N TYR A 226 -9.75 -1.84 -16.63
CA TYR A 226 -10.39 -2.72 -15.67
C TYR A 226 -11.85 -2.36 -15.43
N ARG A 227 -12.60 -3.35 -14.95
CA ARG A 227 -14.00 -3.20 -14.53
C ARG A 227 -14.28 -4.09 -13.33
N ILE A 228 -15.35 -3.77 -12.61
CA ILE A 228 -15.83 -4.58 -11.49
C ILE A 228 -17.17 -5.22 -11.87
N ARG A 229 -17.26 -6.56 -11.66
CA ARG A 229 -18.47 -7.34 -11.90
C ARG A 229 -19.06 -7.76 -10.56
N LEU A 230 -20.37 -7.93 -10.54
CA LEU A 230 -21.10 -8.51 -9.43
C LEU A 230 -21.20 -10.02 -9.62
N ILE A 231 -20.91 -10.78 -8.55
CA ILE A 231 -21.02 -12.23 -8.55
C ILE A 231 -22.12 -12.63 -7.55
N GLY A 232 -23.07 -13.41 -8.04
CA GLY A 232 -24.13 -13.97 -7.22
C GLY A 232 -23.65 -15.06 -6.27
N ALA A 233 -24.46 -15.39 -5.28
CA ALA A 233 -24.16 -16.45 -4.32
C ALA A 233 -23.98 -17.85 -4.97
N ASP A 234 -24.50 -18.05 -6.16
CA ASP A 234 -24.34 -19.25 -6.99
C ASP A 234 -23.10 -19.21 -7.88
N GLY A 235 -22.26 -18.16 -7.77
CA GLY A 235 -21.08 -17.93 -8.59
C GLY A 235 -21.38 -17.34 -9.97
N SER A 236 -22.64 -17.04 -10.31
CA SER A 236 -22.99 -16.47 -11.61
C SER A 236 -22.65 -14.99 -11.71
N ASP A 237 -22.22 -14.57 -12.92
CA ASP A 237 -21.98 -13.16 -13.23
C ASP A 237 -23.32 -12.40 -13.37
N GLN A 238 -23.54 -11.44 -12.46
CA GLN A 238 -24.76 -10.64 -12.37
C GLN A 238 -24.67 -9.32 -13.17
N GLY A 239 -23.58 -9.07 -13.85
CA GLY A 239 -23.36 -7.85 -14.61
C GLY A 239 -22.34 -6.89 -14.01
N SER A 240 -22.24 -5.70 -14.60
CA SER A 240 -21.33 -4.66 -14.13
C SER A 240 -21.79 -4.06 -12.81
N LEU A 241 -20.84 -3.80 -11.92
CA LEU A 241 -21.11 -3.00 -10.73
C LEU A 241 -21.56 -1.60 -11.15
N GLN A 242 -22.75 -1.19 -10.69
CA GLN A 242 -23.26 0.18 -10.86
C GLN A 242 -22.85 1.03 -9.68
N ILE A 243 -22.31 2.20 -9.96
CA ILE A 243 -21.96 3.21 -8.95
C ILE A 243 -22.65 4.53 -9.27
N ARG A 244 -22.83 5.37 -8.26
CA ARG A 244 -23.31 6.73 -8.46
C ARG A 244 -22.16 7.65 -8.85
N ASN A 245 -22.22 8.24 -10.04
CA ASN A 245 -21.24 9.22 -10.49
C ASN A 245 -21.43 10.61 -9.87
N SER A 246 -20.54 11.55 -10.16
CA SER A 246 -20.59 12.93 -9.64
C SER A 246 -21.84 13.71 -10.06
N SER A 247 -22.49 13.30 -11.16
CA SER A 247 -23.75 13.87 -11.64
C SER A 247 -25.00 13.20 -11.02
N GLY A 248 -24.80 12.22 -10.14
CA GLY A 248 -25.88 11.50 -9.46
C GLY A 248 -26.48 10.33 -10.24
N ASN A 249 -25.98 10.03 -11.44
CA ASN A 249 -26.47 8.93 -12.28
C ASN A 249 -25.79 7.63 -11.90
N GLN A 250 -26.51 6.50 -12.06
CA GLN A 250 -25.93 5.17 -11.97
C GLN A 250 -25.20 4.86 -13.29
N VAL A 251 -23.93 4.44 -13.18
CA VAL A 251 -23.06 4.11 -14.31
C VAL A 251 -22.27 2.84 -14.01
N ASP A 252 -21.92 2.09 -15.05
CA ASP A 252 -21.02 0.95 -14.91
C ASP A 252 -19.65 1.41 -14.43
N TYR A 253 -19.11 0.75 -13.42
CA TYR A 253 -17.77 1.07 -12.94
C TYR A 253 -16.71 0.42 -13.84
N SER A 254 -15.95 1.26 -14.50
CA SER A 254 -14.75 0.88 -15.25
C SER A 254 -13.77 2.04 -15.27
N ASP A 255 -12.47 1.73 -15.32
CA ASP A 255 -11.41 2.73 -15.41
C ASP A 255 -10.15 2.07 -16.02
N TRP A 256 -9.05 2.76 -15.99
CA TRP A 256 -7.77 2.25 -16.47
C TRP A 256 -6.61 2.73 -15.59
N TRP A 257 -5.49 2.05 -15.69
CA TRP A 257 -4.26 2.45 -15.01
C TRP A 257 -3.04 2.12 -15.87
N ASN A 258 -1.89 2.70 -15.50
CA ASN A 258 -0.63 2.47 -16.16
C ASN A 258 0.21 1.45 -15.38
N ALA A 259 0.27 0.22 -15.87
CA ALA A 259 1.05 -0.86 -15.28
C ALA A 259 2.51 -0.74 -15.66
N GLN A 260 3.42 -0.84 -14.71
CA GLN A 260 4.86 -0.89 -14.92
C GLN A 260 5.40 -2.29 -14.65
N ILE A 261 6.23 -2.80 -15.56
CA ILE A 261 6.90 -4.10 -15.42
C ILE A 261 7.65 -4.19 -14.08
N GLY A 262 7.51 -5.31 -13.40
CA GLY A 262 8.17 -5.61 -12.12
C GLY A 262 7.56 -4.93 -10.90
N ARG A 263 6.51 -4.13 -11.06
CA ARG A 263 5.84 -3.46 -9.95
C ARG A 263 4.68 -4.28 -9.40
N MET A 264 4.44 -4.07 -8.10
CA MET A 264 3.30 -4.60 -7.36
C MET A 264 2.39 -3.45 -6.93
N TYR A 265 1.08 -3.58 -7.17
CA TYR A 265 0.10 -2.53 -6.89
C TYR A 265 -1.04 -3.04 -6.01
N ASN A 266 -1.36 -2.30 -4.94
CA ASN A 266 -2.62 -2.45 -4.25
C ASN A 266 -3.68 -1.63 -4.99
N HIS A 267 -4.78 -2.27 -5.37
CA HIS A 267 -6.00 -1.65 -5.86
C HIS A 267 -7.06 -1.80 -4.78
N VAL A 268 -7.20 -0.79 -3.94
CA VAL A 268 -8.17 -0.78 -2.83
C VAL A 268 -9.44 -0.09 -3.30
N PHE A 269 -10.53 -0.83 -3.39
CA PHE A 269 -11.82 -0.30 -3.81
C PHE A 269 -12.55 0.27 -2.59
N ALA A 270 -12.40 1.59 -2.35
CA ALA A 270 -12.85 2.24 -1.13
C ALA A 270 -13.63 3.52 -1.40
N GLY A 271 -14.68 3.73 -0.62
CA GLY A 271 -15.63 4.82 -0.74
C GLY A 271 -17.07 4.34 -0.63
N TYR A 272 -18.02 5.21 -0.91
CA TYR A 272 -19.44 4.90 -0.94
C TYR A 272 -19.93 4.61 -2.35
N ARG A 273 -20.70 3.53 -2.52
CA ARG A 273 -21.33 3.21 -3.79
C ARG A 273 -22.41 4.25 -4.15
N ASN A 274 -23.20 4.67 -3.15
CA ASN A 274 -24.40 5.49 -3.34
C ASN A 274 -24.31 6.88 -2.71
N ALA A 275 -23.17 7.26 -2.14
CA ALA A 275 -22.95 8.51 -1.44
C ALA A 275 -21.60 9.17 -1.80
N SER A 276 -21.25 10.27 -1.12
CA SER A 276 -19.95 10.94 -1.26
C SER A 276 -19.12 10.78 0.02
N PRO A 277 -17.82 10.53 -0.07
CA PRO A 277 -17.01 10.40 -1.29
C PRO A 277 -17.32 9.08 -2.01
N GLY A 278 -17.48 9.16 -3.32
CA GLY A 278 -17.79 7.99 -4.17
C GLY A 278 -16.65 6.95 -4.15
N VAL A 279 -17.07 5.68 -4.28
CA VAL A 279 -16.14 4.57 -4.37
C VAL A 279 -15.27 4.67 -5.62
N ASN A 280 -14.00 4.35 -5.47
CA ASN A 280 -13.04 4.29 -6.56
C ASN A 280 -11.87 3.38 -6.17
N ILE A 281 -11.10 2.93 -7.16
CA ILE A 281 -9.81 2.30 -6.90
C ILE A 281 -8.83 3.35 -6.33
N ARG A 282 -8.32 3.05 -5.14
CA ARG A 282 -7.24 3.80 -4.49
C ARG A 282 -5.96 3.01 -4.71
N GLN A 283 -5.25 3.39 -5.76
CA GLN A 283 -4.03 2.69 -6.15
C GLN A 283 -2.83 3.14 -5.31
N SER A 284 -2.00 2.18 -4.91
CA SER A 284 -0.69 2.43 -4.33
C SER A 284 0.33 1.41 -4.81
N THR A 285 1.59 1.83 -4.93
CA THR A 285 2.69 0.91 -5.21
C THR A 285 3.07 0.20 -3.92
N ALA A 286 3.11 -1.12 -3.96
CA ALA A 286 3.51 -1.98 -2.84
C ALA A 286 5.00 -2.34 -2.88
N HIS A 287 5.56 -2.51 -4.12
CA HIS A 287 6.99 -2.80 -4.34
C HIS A 287 7.40 -2.43 -5.76
#